data_7b62107389a286c9819fcf7fe7389acc
#
_entry.id   7b62107389a286c9819fcf7fe7389acc
#
_cell.length_a   1.000
_cell.length_b   1.000
_cell.length_c   1.000
_cell.angle_alpha   90.00
_cell.angle_beta   90.00
_cell.angle_gamma   90.00
#
_symmetry.space_group_name_H-M   'P 1'
#
loop_
_entity.id
_entity.type
_entity.pdbx_description
1 polymer ?
#
loop_
_entity_poly.entity_id
_entity_poly.type
_entity_poly.pdbx_seq_one_letter_code
_entity_poly.pdbx_strand_id
1 'polypeptide(L)'
;LAGLSVIVHQTLLFPAAALGAWVLAREFRPGRALRAAGWAALGFSIVLVLPLRSAAHPALDWGSDRSPASLLANLLRRNYGTLRQNPLRLDLAADEIFSMGALLAGALGLLGTALATLGVVFARRERPALLPLAAAALTIPAALVAFVAFTPDAEHLAQIGPILTPLLAVLALGAGAGL
;
A
#
# COMPACT_ATOMS: atom_id res chain seq x y z
N LEU A 1 -2.31 9.06 -10.42
CA LEU A 1 -1.44 7.99 -9.91
C LEU A 1 -2.13 7.17 -8.83
N ALA A 2 -2.80 7.79 -7.81
CA ALA A 2 -3.46 7.06 -6.72
C ALA A 2 -4.46 5.99 -7.21
N GLY A 3 -5.29 6.29 -8.22
CA GLY A 3 -6.22 5.33 -8.79
C GLY A 3 -5.53 4.14 -9.47
N LEU A 4 -4.43 4.39 -10.17
CA LEU A 4 -3.61 3.35 -10.80
C LEU A 4 -2.93 2.44 -9.77
N SER A 5 -2.39 3.03 -8.70
CA SER A 5 -1.67 2.26 -7.68
C SER A 5 -2.57 1.23 -6.98
N VAL A 6 -3.83 1.58 -6.73
CA VAL A 6 -4.81 0.67 -6.12
C VAL A 6 -5.11 -0.54 -7.02
N ILE A 7 -5.06 -0.36 -8.35
CA ILE A 7 -5.25 -1.46 -9.31
C ILE A 7 -4.04 -2.39 -9.33
N VAL A 8 -2.83 -1.82 -9.23
CA VAL A 8 -1.59 -2.61 -9.23
C VAL A 8 -1.51 -3.48 -7.99
N HIS A 9 -1.82 -2.91 -6.82
CA HIS A 9 -1.89 -3.67 -5.58
C HIS A 9 -2.85 -3.01 -4.59
N GLN A 10 -3.82 -3.78 -4.11
CA GLN A 10 -4.89 -3.26 -3.24
C GLN A 10 -4.39 -2.69 -1.91
N THR A 11 -3.24 -3.15 -1.39
CA THR A 11 -2.63 -2.59 -0.18
C THR A 11 -2.24 -1.12 -0.35
N LEU A 12 -2.04 -0.64 -1.59
CA LEU A 12 -1.79 0.78 -1.87
C LEU A 12 -3.01 1.67 -1.65
N LEU A 13 -4.20 1.09 -1.43
CA LEU A 13 -5.38 1.84 -0.98
C LEU A 13 -5.12 2.53 0.36
N PHE A 14 -4.43 1.86 1.30
CA PHE A 14 -4.18 2.40 2.64
C PHE A 14 -3.32 3.66 2.62
N PRO A 15 -2.13 3.68 2.00
CA PRO A 15 -1.34 4.91 1.90
C PRO A 15 -2.02 5.97 1.03
N ALA A 16 -2.74 5.60 -0.03
CA ALA A 16 -3.48 6.56 -0.85
C ALA A 16 -4.61 7.24 -0.04
N ALA A 17 -5.35 6.47 0.76
CA ALA A 17 -6.40 7.01 1.64
C ALA A 17 -5.82 7.90 2.74
N ALA A 18 -4.71 7.51 3.36
CA ALA A 18 -4.04 8.29 4.40
C ALA A 18 -3.53 9.63 3.86
N LEU A 19 -2.88 9.64 2.69
CA LEU A 19 -2.44 10.87 2.02
C LEU A 19 -3.61 11.74 1.60
N GLY A 20 -4.67 11.13 1.05
CA GLY A 20 -5.89 11.84 0.68
C GLY A 20 -6.53 12.52 1.88
N ALA A 21 -6.68 11.80 2.99
CA ALA A 21 -7.22 12.34 4.23
C ALA A 21 -6.36 13.48 4.78
N TRP A 22 -5.03 13.34 4.75
CA TRP A 22 -4.11 14.40 5.19
C TRP A 22 -4.22 15.66 4.34
N VAL A 23 -4.28 15.54 3.00
CA VAL A 23 -4.45 16.67 2.10
C VAL A 23 -5.78 17.38 2.35
N LEU A 24 -6.87 16.59 2.50
CA LEU A 24 -8.19 17.14 2.78
C LEU A 24 -8.25 17.86 4.14
N ALA A 25 -7.59 17.32 5.16
CA ALA A 25 -7.57 17.94 6.49
C ALA A 25 -6.81 19.28 6.52
N ARG A 26 -5.78 19.42 5.67
CA ARG A 26 -4.96 20.64 5.64
C ARG A 26 -5.52 21.75 4.73
N GLU A 27 -6.05 21.36 3.59
CA GLU A 27 -6.44 22.32 2.55
C GLU A 27 -7.77 21.90 1.90
N PHE A 28 -8.82 21.72 2.69
CA PHE A 28 -10.11 21.38 2.10
C PHE A 28 -10.63 22.52 1.23
N ARG A 29 -10.53 22.31 -0.08
CA ARG A 29 -11.17 23.14 -1.10
C ARG A 29 -12.02 22.23 -1.98
N PRO A 30 -13.35 22.38 -1.98
CA PRO A 30 -14.25 21.46 -2.71
C PRO A 30 -13.86 21.24 -4.16
N GLY A 31 -13.48 22.30 -4.88
CA GLY A 31 -13.06 22.18 -6.28
C GLY A 31 -11.74 21.46 -6.48
N ARG A 32 -10.80 21.48 -5.52
CA ARG A 32 -9.56 20.69 -5.57
C ARG A 32 -9.86 19.21 -5.24
N ALA A 33 -10.69 18.97 -4.22
CA ALA A 33 -11.10 17.64 -3.85
C ALA A 33 -11.82 16.94 -5.00
N LEU A 34 -12.75 17.62 -5.67
CA LEU A 34 -13.46 17.08 -6.82
C LEU A 34 -12.52 16.76 -7.99
N ARG A 35 -11.57 17.65 -8.30
CA ARG A 35 -10.56 17.38 -9.33
C ARG A 35 -9.66 16.20 -8.97
N ALA A 36 -9.22 16.11 -7.72
CA ALA A 36 -8.40 14.97 -7.27
C ALA A 36 -9.17 13.66 -7.35
N ALA A 37 -10.45 13.65 -6.94
CA ALA A 37 -11.33 12.49 -7.08
C ALA A 37 -11.54 12.11 -8.56
N GLY A 38 -11.72 13.08 -9.44
CA GLY A 38 -11.84 12.85 -10.89
C GLY A 38 -10.57 12.20 -11.47
N TRP A 39 -9.39 12.69 -11.12
CA TRP A 39 -8.12 12.07 -11.55
C TRP A 39 -7.91 10.68 -10.95
N ALA A 40 -8.33 10.46 -9.70
CA ALA A 40 -8.27 9.14 -9.08
C ALA A 40 -9.23 8.16 -9.77
N ALA A 41 -10.47 8.60 -10.06
CA ALA A 41 -11.45 7.81 -10.80
C ALA A 41 -10.99 7.48 -12.21
N LEU A 42 -10.38 8.45 -12.91
CA LEU A 42 -9.79 8.21 -14.24
C LEU A 42 -8.66 7.18 -14.17
N GLY A 43 -7.75 7.28 -13.19
CA GLY A 43 -6.71 6.27 -13.00
C GLY A 43 -7.30 4.89 -12.65
N PHE A 44 -8.35 4.85 -11.82
CA PHE A 44 -9.03 3.61 -11.46
C PHE A 44 -9.82 3.01 -12.61
N SER A 45 -10.29 3.81 -13.57
CA SER A 45 -11.10 3.33 -14.71
C SER A 45 -10.37 2.30 -15.58
N ILE A 46 -9.05 2.19 -15.51
CA ILE A 46 -8.27 1.12 -16.15
C ILE A 46 -8.76 -0.28 -15.75
N VAL A 47 -9.33 -0.43 -14.57
CA VAL A 47 -9.94 -1.69 -14.13
C VAL A 47 -11.02 -2.19 -15.09
N LEU A 48 -11.65 -1.28 -15.85
CA LEU A 48 -12.66 -1.62 -16.86
C LEU A 48 -12.07 -2.40 -18.06
N VAL A 49 -10.76 -2.45 -18.21
CA VAL A 49 -10.09 -3.34 -19.16
C VAL A 49 -10.33 -4.81 -18.80
N LEU A 50 -10.51 -5.14 -17.52
CA LEU A 50 -10.74 -6.52 -17.10
C LEU A 50 -12.01 -7.13 -17.74
N PRO A 51 -13.21 -6.53 -17.61
CA PRO A 51 -14.40 -7.08 -18.26
C PRO A 51 -14.31 -7.07 -19.80
N LEU A 52 -13.66 -6.06 -20.39
CA LEU A 52 -13.44 -6.03 -21.84
C LEU A 52 -12.57 -7.20 -22.29
N ARG A 53 -11.50 -7.49 -21.56
CA ARG A 53 -10.63 -8.63 -21.83
C ARG A 53 -11.35 -9.95 -21.61
N SER A 54 -12.10 -10.09 -20.51
CA SER A 54 -12.88 -11.31 -20.22
C SER A 54 -13.95 -11.58 -21.26
N ALA A 55 -14.55 -10.54 -21.85
CA ALA A 55 -15.51 -10.67 -22.94
C ALA A 55 -14.90 -11.24 -24.23
N ALA A 56 -13.60 -11.03 -24.43
CA ALA A 56 -12.86 -11.58 -25.59
C ALA A 56 -12.47 -13.07 -25.42
N HIS A 57 -12.90 -13.73 -24.34
CA HIS A 57 -12.62 -15.15 -24.04
C HIS A 57 -11.13 -15.54 -24.17
N PRO A 58 -10.20 -14.86 -23.49
CA PRO A 58 -8.79 -15.19 -23.57
C PRO A 58 -8.53 -16.58 -22.98
N ALA A 59 -7.46 -17.24 -23.45
CA ALA A 59 -7.05 -18.55 -22.95
C ALA A 59 -6.77 -18.57 -21.43
N LEU A 60 -6.33 -17.42 -20.87
CA LEU A 60 -6.16 -17.18 -19.44
C LEU A 60 -7.08 -16.02 -19.04
N ASP A 61 -8.20 -16.34 -18.40
CA ASP A 61 -9.18 -15.39 -17.88
C ASP A 61 -9.17 -15.43 -16.35
N TRP A 62 -8.37 -14.55 -15.75
CA TRP A 62 -8.28 -14.41 -14.30
C TRP A 62 -9.48 -13.63 -13.77
N GLY A 63 -10.35 -14.35 -13.03
CA GLY A 63 -11.50 -13.76 -12.35
C GLY A 63 -12.82 -13.83 -13.12
N SER A 64 -12.79 -14.12 -14.44
CA SER A 64 -14.00 -14.18 -15.29
C SER A 64 -14.92 -12.96 -15.14
N ASP A 65 -14.33 -11.76 -15.20
CA ASP A 65 -14.98 -10.48 -14.88
C ASP A 65 -15.93 -10.00 -15.99
N ARG A 66 -16.83 -10.88 -16.46
CA ARG A 66 -17.78 -10.62 -17.56
C ARG A 66 -18.99 -9.80 -17.14
N SER A 67 -19.21 -9.63 -15.86
CA SER A 67 -20.34 -8.87 -15.32
C SER A 67 -19.85 -7.83 -14.31
N PRO A 68 -20.62 -6.75 -14.07
CA PRO A 68 -20.32 -5.81 -12.99
C PRO A 68 -20.24 -6.49 -11.61
N ALA A 69 -21.04 -7.54 -11.39
CA ALA A 69 -21.05 -8.28 -10.13
C ALA A 69 -19.75 -9.10 -9.95
N SER A 70 -19.28 -9.80 -11.00
CA SER A 70 -18.02 -10.55 -10.95
C SER A 70 -16.82 -9.61 -10.81
N LEU A 71 -16.80 -8.48 -11.54
CA LEU A 71 -15.78 -7.45 -11.39
C LEU A 71 -15.74 -6.91 -9.95
N LEU A 72 -16.91 -6.57 -9.37
CA LEU A 72 -16.98 -6.10 -7.99
C LEU A 72 -16.53 -7.17 -6.99
N ALA A 73 -16.90 -8.43 -7.20
CA ALA A 73 -16.46 -9.55 -6.36
C ALA A 73 -14.94 -9.72 -6.41
N ASN A 74 -14.32 -9.57 -7.58
CA ASN A 74 -12.89 -9.63 -7.76
C ASN A 74 -12.19 -8.43 -7.08
N LEU A 75 -12.69 -7.21 -7.30
CA LEU A 75 -12.18 -5.99 -6.64
C LEU A 75 -12.27 -6.07 -5.12
N LEU A 76 -13.36 -6.64 -4.60
CA LEU A 76 -13.54 -6.86 -3.15
C LEU A 76 -12.84 -8.13 -2.64
N ARG A 77 -12.10 -8.82 -3.50
CA ARG A 77 -11.39 -10.07 -3.19
C ARG A 77 -12.29 -11.16 -2.59
N ARG A 78 -13.59 -11.18 -2.91
CA ARG A 78 -14.51 -12.20 -2.38
C ARG A 78 -14.09 -13.62 -2.72
N ASN A 79 -13.45 -13.79 -3.88
CA ASN A 79 -12.91 -15.08 -4.33
C ASN A 79 -11.64 -15.50 -3.57
N TYR A 80 -11.00 -14.58 -2.83
CA TYR A 80 -9.75 -14.79 -2.08
C TYR A 80 -9.95 -14.60 -0.57
N GLY A 81 -11.19 -14.62 -0.06
CA GLY A 81 -11.48 -14.58 1.37
C GLY A 81 -11.71 -13.20 1.97
N THR A 82 -11.93 -12.16 1.16
CA THR A 82 -12.14 -10.77 1.61
C THR A 82 -10.85 -10.04 2.07
N LEU A 83 -10.98 -8.76 2.43
CA LEU A 83 -9.84 -7.96 2.93
C LEU A 83 -9.27 -8.53 4.24
N ARG A 84 -10.12 -9.13 5.06
CA ARG A 84 -9.70 -9.77 6.30
C ARG A 84 -9.56 -11.27 6.05
N GLN A 85 -8.35 -11.73 5.82
CA GLN A 85 -8.06 -13.15 5.56
C GLN A 85 -8.07 -13.98 6.85
N ASN A 86 -7.58 -13.41 7.95
CA ASN A 86 -7.51 -14.06 9.24
C ASN A 86 -8.09 -13.15 10.34
N PRO A 87 -8.57 -13.70 11.48
CA PRO A 87 -8.88 -12.88 12.63
C PRO A 87 -7.62 -12.15 13.13
N LEU A 88 -7.78 -10.95 13.65
CA LEU A 88 -6.67 -10.21 14.25
C LEU A 88 -6.03 -11.05 15.36
N ARG A 89 -4.74 -11.34 15.22
CA ARG A 89 -3.93 -12.15 16.12
C ARG A 89 -2.92 -11.25 16.84
N LEU A 90 -3.32 -10.66 17.95
CA LEU A 90 -2.45 -9.76 18.72
C LEU A 90 -1.23 -10.49 19.30
N ASP A 91 -1.32 -11.79 19.51
CA ASP A 91 -0.22 -12.68 19.91
C ASP A 91 0.88 -12.78 18.85
N LEU A 92 0.53 -12.67 17.57
CA LEU A 92 1.49 -12.69 16.46
C LEU A 92 1.96 -11.29 16.04
N ALA A 93 1.25 -10.24 16.41
CA ALA A 93 1.49 -8.89 15.91
C ALA A 93 2.93 -8.40 16.19
N ALA A 94 3.50 -8.74 17.33
CA ALA A 94 4.88 -8.39 17.68
C ALA A 94 5.88 -9.08 16.74
N ASP A 95 5.70 -10.37 16.50
CA ASP A 95 6.56 -11.18 15.62
C ASP A 95 6.44 -10.74 14.17
N GLU A 96 5.23 -10.39 13.73
CA GLU A 96 4.98 -9.84 12.39
C GLU A 96 5.69 -8.50 12.19
N ILE A 97 5.56 -7.57 13.13
CA ILE A 97 6.21 -6.25 13.09
C ILE A 97 7.73 -6.41 13.11
N PHE A 98 8.25 -7.27 14.00
CA PHE A 98 9.68 -7.53 14.07
C PHE A 98 10.22 -8.12 12.77
N SER A 99 9.53 -9.09 12.20
CA SER A 99 9.93 -9.74 10.95
C SER A 99 9.88 -8.78 9.76
N MET A 100 8.86 -7.93 9.65
CA MET A 100 8.81 -6.86 8.64
C MET A 100 9.94 -5.85 8.82
N GLY A 101 10.24 -5.48 10.07
CA GLY A 101 11.38 -4.61 10.40
C GLY A 101 12.72 -5.22 9.99
N ALA A 102 12.90 -6.52 10.25
CA ALA A 102 14.10 -7.26 9.84
C ALA A 102 14.26 -7.35 8.32
N LEU A 103 13.16 -7.56 7.58
CA LEU A 103 13.16 -7.51 6.11
C LEU A 103 13.61 -6.14 5.58
N LEU A 104 13.06 -5.07 6.14
CA LEU A 104 13.41 -3.70 5.73
C LEU A 104 14.87 -3.39 6.06
N ALA A 105 15.33 -3.76 7.27
CA ALA A 105 16.71 -3.58 7.68
C ALA A 105 17.68 -4.41 6.82
N GLY A 106 17.31 -5.64 6.48
CA GLY A 106 18.08 -6.48 5.55
C GLY A 106 18.19 -5.87 4.16
N ALA A 107 17.11 -5.31 3.62
CA ALA A 107 17.09 -4.67 2.32
C ALA A 107 17.89 -3.36 2.27
N LEU A 108 17.90 -2.58 3.33
CA LEU A 108 18.65 -1.32 3.42
C LEU A 108 20.12 -1.52 3.86
N GLY A 109 20.42 -2.62 4.53
CA GLY A 109 21.66 -2.82 5.25
C GLY A 109 21.78 -1.92 6.50
N LEU A 110 22.80 -2.14 7.30
CA LEU A 110 23.01 -1.43 8.56
C LEU A 110 23.15 0.10 8.35
N LEU A 111 23.98 0.49 7.39
CA LEU A 111 24.25 1.89 7.08
C LEU A 111 22.97 2.58 6.55
N GLY A 112 22.27 1.95 5.60
CA GLY A 112 21.03 2.48 5.06
C GLY A 112 19.93 2.61 6.11
N THR A 113 19.83 1.67 7.05
CA THR A 113 18.87 1.73 8.17
C THR A 113 19.20 2.89 9.11
N ALA A 114 20.48 3.07 9.44
CA ALA A 114 20.95 4.19 10.27
C ALA A 114 20.67 5.54 9.59
N LEU A 115 21.01 5.68 8.31
CA LEU A 115 20.75 6.91 7.54
C LEU A 115 19.25 7.18 7.38
N ALA A 116 18.43 6.16 7.14
CA ALA A 116 16.97 6.31 7.08
C ALA A 116 16.39 6.82 8.40
N THR A 117 16.86 6.26 9.53
CA THR A 117 16.44 6.70 10.86
C THR A 117 16.84 8.15 11.13
N LEU A 118 18.08 8.50 10.85
CA LEU A 118 18.56 9.89 10.95
C LEU A 118 17.74 10.82 10.02
N GLY A 119 17.54 10.41 8.77
CA GLY A 119 16.77 11.17 7.79
C GLY A 119 15.33 11.46 8.25
N VAL A 120 14.65 10.50 8.87
CA VAL A 120 13.31 10.71 9.45
C VAL A 120 13.36 11.74 10.59
N VAL A 121 14.39 11.67 11.45
CA VAL A 121 14.58 12.63 12.55
C VAL A 121 14.84 14.04 12.01
N PHE A 122 15.72 14.19 11.02
CA PHE A 122 16.04 15.48 10.40
C PHE A 122 14.89 16.00 9.53
N ALA A 123 14.21 15.17 8.78
CA ALA A 123 13.06 15.55 7.96
C ALA A 123 11.94 16.20 8.78
N ARG A 124 11.84 15.86 10.06
CA ARG A 124 10.88 16.50 10.97
C ARG A 124 11.10 18.01 11.08
N ARG A 125 12.36 18.46 10.98
CA ARG A 125 12.74 19.88 11.10
C ARG A 125 12.79 20.60 9.75
N GLU A 126 13.40 19.98 8.76
CA GLU A 126 13.76 20.66 7.51
C GLU A 126 12.83 20.34 6.33
N ARG A 127 12.21 19.14 6.32
CA ARG A 127 11.33 18.68 5.23
C ARG A 127 10.02 18.08 5.75
N PRO A 128 9.18 18.86 6.41
CA PRO A 128 7.95 18.36 7.03
C PRO A 128 7.00 17.67 6.03
N ALA A 129 7.16 17.90 4.72
CA ALA A 129 6.39 17.21 3.67
C ALA A 129 6.69 15.70 3.57
N LEU A 130 7.84 15.22 4.06
CA LEU A 130 8.16 13.79 4.10
C LEU A 130 7.41 13.04 5.20
N LEU A 131 6.99 13.71 6.27
CA LEU A 131 6.27 13.07 7.38
C LEU A 131 4.95 12.43 6.96
N PRO A 132 4.06 13.09 6.17
CA PRO A 132 2.83 12.46 5.72
C PRO A 132 3.09 11.30 4.77
N LEU A 133 4.16 11.33 3.96
CA LEU A 133 4.55 10.21 3.13
C LEU A 133 4.99 9.01 3.97
N ALA A 134 5.82 9.26 4.99
CA ALA A 134 6.25 8.22 5.92
C ALA A 134 5.06 7.64 6.70
N ALA A 135 4.19 8.49 7.23
CA ALA A 135 2.98 8.07 7.93
C ALA A 135 2.06 7.24 7.02
N ALA A 136 1.86 7.68 5.77
CA ALA A 136 1.06 6.94 4.80
C ALA A 136 1.70 5.58 4.45
N ALA A 137 3.02 5.52 4.28
CA ALA A 137 3.71 4.26 4.00
C ALA A 137 3.62 3.26 5.18
N LEU A 138 3.62 3.75 6.43
CA LEU A 138 3.43 2.93 7.63
C LEU A 138 2.03 2.31 7.74
N THR A 139 1.04 2.83 6.99
CA THR A 139 -0.29 2.18 6.95
C THR A 139 -0.25 0.79 6.30
N ILE A 140 0.77 0.50 5.47
CA ILE A 140 0.93 -0.82 4.82
C ILE A 140 1.22 -1.91 5.86
N PRO A 141 2.31 -1.84 6.66
CA PRO A 141 2.56 -2.85 7.68
C PRO A 141 1.43 -2.91 8.72
N ALA A 142 0.84 -1.78 9.10
CA ALA A 142 -0.30 -1.77 10.00
C ALA A 142 -1.50 -2.54 9.42
N ALA A 143 -1.78 -2.38 8.12
CA ALA A 143 -2.83 -3.11 7.44
C ALA A 143 -2.52 -4.61 7.31
N LEU A 144 -1.26 -4.99 7.08
CA LEU A 144 -0.85 -6.39 7.04
C LEU A 144 -1.12 -7.07 8.38
N VAL A 145 -0.70 -6.48 9.48
CA VAL A 145 -0.99 -6.98 10.84
C VAL A 145 -2.49 -7.06 11.11
N ALA A 146 -3.24 -6.00 10.76
CA ALA A 146 -4.66 -5.91 11.09
C ALA A 146 -5.57 -6.83 10.27
N PHE A 147 -5.22 -7.08 9.00
CA PHE A 147 -6.10 -7.74 8.04
C PHE A 147 -5.59 -9.07 7.51
N VAL A 148 -4.27 -9.27 7.48
CA VAL A 148 -3.68 -10.50 6.94
C VAL A 148 -3.32 -11.46 8.06
N ALA A 149 -2.75 -10.99 9.17
CA ALA A 149 -2.33 -11.78 10.32
C ALA A 149 -1.59 -13.05 9.88
N PHE A 150 -0.38 -12.87 9.33
CA PHE A 150 0.41 -13.94 8.74
C PHE A 150 1.37 -14.58 9.75
N THR A 151 1.70 -15.86 9.55
CA THR A 151 2.80 -16.48 10.28
C THR A 151 4.12 -16.03 9.64
N PRO A 152 5.09 -15.50 10.42
CA PRO A 152 6.34 -14.98 9.86
C PRO A 152 7.32 -16.11 9.49
N ASP A 153 6.94 -16.94 8.53
CA ASP A 153 7.80 -17.92 7.90
C ASP A 153 8.41 -17.39 6.59
N ALA A 154 9.37 -18.13 6.03
CA ALA A 154 10.12 -17.72 4.86
C ALA A 154 9.22 -17.50 3.61
N GLU A 155 8.16 -18.29 3.47
CA GLU A 155 7.25 -18.20 2.33
C GLU A 155 6.41 -16.94 2.40
N HIS A 156 5.77 -16.67 3.53
CA HIS A 156 4.98 -15.47 3.74
C HIS A 156 5.84 -14.20 3.68
N LEU A 157 7.05 -14.22 4.25
CA LEU A 157 7.97 -13.10 4.18
C LEU A 157 8.42 -12.80 2.74
N ALA A 158 8.64 -13.82 1.91
CA ALA A 158 8.94 -13.64 0.50
C ALA A 158 7.77 -12.98 -0.27
N GLN A 159 6.53 -13.29 0.09
CA GLN A 159 5.34 -12.69 -0.52
C GLN A 159 5.10 -11.24 -0.04
N ILE A 160 5.46 -10.93 1.20
CA ILE A 160 5.24 -9.62 1.81
C ILE A 160 6.32 -8.62 1.41
N GLY A 161 7.55 -9.06 1.18
CA GLY A 161 8.68 -8.21 0.81
C GLY A 161 8.35 -7.18 -0.28
N PRO A 162 7.82 -7.59 -1.44
CA PRO A 162 7.40 -6.66 -2.51
C PRO A 162 6.33 -5.65 -2.08
N ILE A 163 5.44 -6.04 -1.15
CA ILE A 163 4.37 -5.17 -0.66
C ILE A 163 4.93 -4.03 0.21
N LEU A 164 6.07 -4.24 0.85
CA LEU A 164 6.76 -3.25 1.67
C LEU A 164 7.62 -2.27 0.84
N THR A 165 7.73 -2.46 -0.48
CA THR A 165 8.54 -1.59 -1.36
C THR A 165 8.21 -0.10 -1.23
N PRO A 166 6.95 0.36 -1.12
CA PRO A 166 6.67 1.78 -0.94
C PRO A 166 7.24 2.34 0.36
N LEU A 167 7.22 1.56 1.44
CA LEU A 167 7.84 1.97 2.70
C LEU A 167 9.37 2.03 2.56
N LEU A 168 9.96 1.06 1.89
CA LEU A 168 11.39 1.04 1.60
C LEU A 168 11.81 2.28 0.79
N ALA A 169 11.03 2.67 -0.23
CA ALA A 169 11.28 3.86 -1.03
C ALA A 169 11.24 5.15 -0.17
N VAL A 170 10.29 5.26 0.75
CA VAL A 170 10.21 6.41 1.68
C VAL A 170 11.41 6.45 2.63
N LEU A 171 11.82 5.29 3.15
CA LEU A 171 13.01 5.19 4.01
C LEU A 171 14.29 5.53 3.24
N ALA A 172 14.41 5.10 1.99
CA ALA A 172 15.55 5.46 1.13
C ALA A 172 15.61 6.97 0.82
N LEU A 173 14.45 7.61 0.58
CA LEU A 173 14.36 9.07 0.45
C LEU A 173 14.77 9.77 1.75
N GLY A 174 14.38 9.23 2.91
CA GLY A 174 14.83 9.71 4.22
C GLY A 174 16.34 9.61 4.37
N ALA A 175 16.94 8.49 3.99
CA ALA A 175 18.38 8.30 4.01
C ALA A 175 19.12 9.32 3.11
N GLY A 176 18.61 9.56 1.89
CA GLY A 176 19.17 10.57 0.98
C GLY A 176 19.01 12.01 1.48
N ALA A 177 18.01 12.29 2.31
CA ALA A 177 17.83 13.60 2.93
C ALA A 177 18.71 13.82 4.18
N GLY A 178 19.26 12.74 4.76
CA GLY A 178 20.17 12.78 5.89
C GLY A 178 21.65 12.93 5.50
N LEU A 179 21.93 12.89 4.20
CA LEU A 179 23.25 13.18 3.60
C LEU A 179 23.34 14.64 3.17
#